data_4cae23fec72c875bda038c232bc71629
#
_entry.id   4cae23fec72c875bda038c232bc71629
#
_cell.length_a   1.000
_cell.length_b   1.000
_cell.length_c   1.000
_cell.angle_alpha   90.00
_cell.angle_beta   90.00
_cell.angle_gamma   90.00
#
_symmetry.space_group_name_H-M   'P 1'
#
loop_
_entity.id
_entity.type
_entity.pdbx_description
1 polymer ?
#
loop_
_entity_poly.entity_id
_entity_poly.type
_entity_poly.pdbx_seq_one_letter_code
_entity_poly.pdbx_strand_id
1 'polypeptide(L)'
;MEGPFISPVKKGAQDERNIMPCDTAICQRFLDASEGLVKFVGLAPEESEDAVAFVEAMKDKVNISLAHTNADYAHAKAAFDAGANHAVHLFNAMPAFTHREPGVVGAVSDSAHVMAEIICDGVHIHPSMVRAAFKMMGADRM
;
A
#
# COMPACT_ATOMS: atom_id res chain seq x y z
N MET A 1 -4.63 -7.27 -6.68
CA MET A 1 -3.52 -7.10 -7.67
C MET A 1 -2.35 -6.42 -6.96
N GLU A 2 -1.21 -7.04 -6.99
CA GLU A 2 0.05 -6.53 -6.44
C GLU A 2 0.89 -5.93 -7.59
N GLY A 3 0.62 -4.70 -7.91
CA GLY A 3 1.06 -4.01 -9.12
C GLY A 3 -0.04 -3.92 -10.19
N PRO A 4 0.28 -3.29 -11.34
CA PRO A 4 1.62 -2.85 -11.83
C PRO A 4 2.08 -1.47 -11.31
N PHE A 5 1.30 -0.76 -10.52
CA PHE A 5 1.53 0.63 -10.09
C PHE A 5 2.45 0.73 -8.86
N ILE A 6 3.49 -0.09 -8.81
CA ILE A 6 4.40 -0.24 -7.67
C ILE A 6 5.77 0.42 -7.94
N SER A 7 6.57 0.59 -6.87
CA SER A 7 7.91 1.17 -7.00
C SER A 7 8.92 0.18 -7.58
N PRO A 8 9.67 0.55 -8.63
CA PRO A 8 10.77 -0.28 -9.13
C PRO A 8 11.86 -0.50 -8.08
N VAL A 9 12.03 0.44 -7.14
CA VAL A 9 13.01 0.32 -6.04
C VAL A 9 12.57 -0.73 -5.01
N LYS A 10 11.26 -0.95 -4.86
CA LYS A 10 10.66 -1.87 -3.88
C LYS A 10 9.95 -3.07 -4.54
N LYS A 11 10.16 -3.29 -5.81
CA LYS A 11 9.45 -4.29 -6.63
C LYS A 11 9.52 -5.74 -6.11
N GLY A 12 10.50 -6.07 -5.29
CA GLY A 12 10.70 -7.44 -4.84
C GLY A 12 10.93 -8.39 -6.03
N ALA A 13 10.13 -9.43 -6.10
CA ALA A 13 10.17 -10.43 -7.18
C ALA A 13 9.43 -10.00 -8.46
N GLN A 14 8.76 -8.86 -8.48
CA GLN A 14 8.02 -8.37 -9.65
C GLN A 14 8.97 -8.03 -10.81
N ASP A 15 8.53 -8.30 -12.04
CA ASP A 15 9.30 -7.94 -13.23
C ASP A 15 9.17 -6.44 -13.50
N GLU A 16 10.29 -5.73 -13.44
CA GLU A 16 10.38 -4.29 -13.63
C GLU A 16 9.78 -3.81 -14.96
N ARG A 17 9.81 -4.65 -16.00
CA ARG A 17 9.24 -4.33 -17.31
C ARG A 17 7.73 -4.16 -17.31
N ASN A 18 7.04 -4.65 -16.28
CA ASN A 18 5.60 -4.55 -16.10
C ASN A 18 5.19 -3.43 -15.15
N ILE A 19 6.15 -2.72 -14.54
CA ILE A 19 5.87 -1.61 -13.63
C ILE A 19 5.55 -0.36 -14.44
N MET A 20 4.55 0.39 -13.99
CA MET A 20 4.11 1.60 -14.65
C MET A 20 3.52 2.58 -13.63
N PRO A 21 3.50 3.89 -13.95
CA PRO A 21 2.78 4.88 -13.16
C PRO A 21 1.28 4.57 -13.06
N CYS A 22 0.61 5.16 -12.08
CA CYS A 22 -0.84 5.05 -11.91
C CYS A 22 -1.58 5.51 -13.17
N ASP A 23 -2.50 4.67 -13.67
CA ASP A 23 -3.35 4.96 -14.83
C ASP A 23 -4.75 4.41 -14.58
N THR A 24 -5.73 5.31 -14.48
CA THR A 24 -7.12 4.97 -14.18
C THR A 24 -7.79 4.15 -15.30
N ALA A 25 -7.43 4.43 -16.57
CA ALA A 25 -8.01 3.70 -17.71
C ALA A 25 -7.47 2.27 -17.77
N ILE A 26 -6.18 2.07 -17.51
CA ILE A 26 -5.57 0.75 -17.42
C ILE A 26 -6.12 -0.01 -16.21
N CYS A 27 -6.21 0.64 -15.04
CA CYS A 27 -6.80 0.03 -13.85
C CYS A 27 -8.24 -0.42 -14.13
N GLN A 28 -9.07 0.43 -14.74
CA GLN A 28 -10.45 0.07 -15.10
C GLN A 28 -10.49 -1.15 -16.03
N ARG A 29 -9.62 -1.24 -17.03
CA ARG A 29 -9.53 -2.41 -17.91
C ARG A 29 -9.21 -3.70 -17.15
N PHE A 30 -8.34 -3.64 -16.14
CA PHE A 30 -8.07 -4.81 -15.30
C PHE A 30 -9.29 -5.20 -14.45
N LEU A 31 -10.00 -4.22 -13.90
CA LEU A 31 -11.23 -4.49 -13.14
C LEU A 31 -12.29 -5.16 -14.03
N ASP A 32 -12.50 -4.62 -15.23
CA ASP A 32 -13.47 -5.15 -16.20
C ASP A 32 -13.10 -6.59 -16.63
N ALA A 33 -11.81 -6.81 -16.97
CA ALA A 33 -11.32 -8.13 -17.36
C ALA A 33 -11.35 -9.16 -16.23
N SER A 34 -11.34 -8.71 -14.97
CA SER A 34 -11.40 -9.60 -13.81
C SER A 34 -12.80 -10.10 -13.47
N GLU A 35 -13.84 -9.61 -14.14
CA GLU A 35 -15.24 -9.95 -13.85
C GLU A 35 -15.59 -9.79 -12.35
N GLY A 36 -15.01 -8.78 -11.69
CA GLY A 36 -15.23 -8.48 -10.28
C GLY A 36 -14.41 -9.33 -9.29
N LEU A 37 -13.43 -10.10 -9.76
CA LEU A 37 -12.54 -10.88 -8.89
C LEU A 37 -11.47 -10.00 -8.21
N VAL A 38 -11.01 -8.93 -8.86
CA VAL A 38 -10.06 -7.98 -8.25
C VAL A 38 -10.78 -7.17 -7.17
N LYS A 39 -10.32 -7.30 -5.93
CA LYS A 39 -10.86 -6.60 -4.75
C LYS A 39 -9.91 -5.55 -4.20
N PHE A 40 -8.62 -5.68 -4.49
CA PHE A 40 -7.57 -4.77 -4.04
C PHE A 40 -6.61 -4.48 -5.20
N VAL A 41 -6.17 -3.22 -5.28
CA VAL A 41 -5.13 -2.78 -6.21
C VAL A 41 -4.03 -2.11 -5.41
N GLY A 42 -2.81 -2.67 -5.51
CA GLY A 42 -1.62 -2.13 -4.85
C GLY A 42 -0.97 -1.03 -5.67
N LEU A 43 -0.56 0.05 -5.01
CA LEU A 43 0.19 1.14 -5.63
C LEU A 43 1.29 1.69 -4.72
N ALA A 44 2.25 2.35 -5.35
CA ALA A 44 3.30 3.15 -4.73
C ALA A 44 3.02 4.64 -5.04
N PRO A 45 2.50 5.42 -4.08
CA PRO A 45 2.02 6.78 -4.37
C PRO A 45 3.14 7.74 -4.79
N GLU A 46 4.38 7.48 -4.40
CA GLU A 46 5.54 8.30 -4.77
C GLU A 46 5.96 8.17 -6.25
N GLU A 47 5.49 7.13 -6.93
CA GLU A 47 5.87 6.86 -8.32
C GLU A 47 4.98 7.57 -9.37
N SER A 48 3.98 8.32 -8.92
CA SER A 48 3.05 9.02 -9.82
C SER A 48 2.66 10.37 -9.24
N GLU A 49 2.86 11.44 -10.00
CA GLU A 49 2.40 12.79 -9.63
C GLU A 49 0.87 12.83 -9.40
N ASP A 50 0.12 12.03 -10.15
CA ASP A 50 -1.34 11.94 -10.07
C ASP A 50 -1.85 10.84 -9.12
N ALA A 51 -1.01 10.30 -8.23
CA ALA A 51 -1.40 9.19 -7.35
C ALA A 51 -2.64 9.50 -6.49
N VAL A 52 -2.74 10.72 -5.96
CA VAL A 52 -3.91 11.18 -5.18
C VAL A 52 -5.17 11.19 -6.05
N ALA A 53 -5.10 11.77 -7.25
CA ALA A 53 -6.22 11.79 -8.20
C ALA A 53 -6.63 10.38 -8.64
N PHE A 54 -5.66 9.48 -8.82
CA PHE A 54 -5.93 8.07 -9.10
C PHE A 54 -6.71 7.42 -7.95
N VAL A 55 -6.28 7.61 -6.69
CA VAL A 55 -6.98 7.07 -5.52
C VAL A 55 -8.41 7.59 -5.46
N GLU A 56 -8.61 8.90 -5.61
CA GLU A 56 -9.95 9.53 -5.60
C GLU A 56 -10.86 8.96 -6.70
N ALA A 57 -10.34 8.71 -7.89
CA ALA A 57 -11.10 8.16 -9.01
C ALA A 57 -11.46 6.69 -8.87
N MET A 58 -10.69 5.92 -8.09
CA MET A 58 -10.82 4.46 -8.02
C MET A 58 -11.36 3.93 -6.69
N LYS A 59 -11.34 4.71 -5.60
CA LYS A 59 -11.70 4.26 -4.24
C LYS A 59 -13.10 3.68 -4.09
N ASP A 60 -14.05 4.15 -4.90
CA ASP A 60 -15.43 3.65 -4.87
C ASP A 60 -15.65 2.40 -5.75
N LYS A 61 -14.62 1.98 -6.51
CA LYS A 61 -14.67 0.84 -7.43
C LYS A 61 -13.89 -0.36 -6.90
N VAL A 62 -12.81 -0.12 -6.19
CA VAL A 62 -11.90 -1.15 -5.68
C VAL A 62 -11.16 -0.63 -4.45
N ASN A 63 -10.77 -1.51 -3.52
CA ASN A 63 -9.92 -1.10 -2.41
C ASN A 63 -8.51 -0.75 -2.92
N ILE A 64 -8.02 0.40 -2.52
CA ILE A 64 -6.68 0.86 -2.86
C ILE A 64 -5.74 0.58 -1.70
N SER A 65 -4.66 -0.13 -2.01
CA SER A 65 -3.64 -0.53 -1.03
C SER A 65 -2.31 0.14 -1.33
N LEU A 66 -1.57 0.56 -0.30
CA LEU A 66 -0.16 0.86 -0.46
C LEU A 66 0.63 -0.45 -0.40
N ALA A 67 1.43 -0.71 -1.45
CA ALA A 67 2.16 -1.96 -1.63
C ALA A 67 3.46 -1.70 -2.40
N HIS A 68 4.56 -2.37 -2.04
CA HIS A 68 5.84 -2.25 -2.76
C HIS A 68 6.19 -0.78 -3.04
N THR A 69 6.25 0.02 -2.00
CA THR A 69 6.39 1.47 -2.08
C THR A 69 7.60 1.96 -1.29
N ASN A 70 8.26 2.98 -1.80
CA ASN A 70 9.28 3.73 -1.09
C ASN A 70 8.76 5.08 -0.57
N ALA A 71 7.43 5.19 -0.44
CA ALA A 71 6.78 6.41 0.02
C ALA A 71 7.26 6.83 1.41
N ASP A 72 7.55 8.12 1.56
CA ASP A 72 7.68 8.74 2.86
C ASP A 72 6.31 8.87 3.55
N TYR A 73 6.31 9.41 4.76
CA TYR A 73 5.08 9.64 5.52
C TYR A 73 4.09 10.55 4.77
N ALA A 74 4.57 11.61 4.13
CA ALA A 74 3.70 12.59 3.48
C ALA A 74 2.97 12.00 2.27
N HIS A 75 3.67 11.27 1.40
CA HIS A 75 3.06 10.59 0.26
C HIS A 75 2.07 9.51 0.70
N ALA A 76 2.44 8.69 1.69
CA ALA A 76 1.56 7.65 2.22
C ALA A 76 0.30 8.27 2.86
N LYS A 77 0.47 9.31 3.68
CA LYS A 77 -0.65 9.99 4.33
C LYS A 77 -1.59 10.64 3.33
N ALA A 78 -1.06 11.30 2.29
CA ALA A 78 -1.87 11.91 1.24
C ALA A 78 -2.72 10.86 0.50
N ALA A 79 -2.15 9.69 0.20
CA ALA A 79 -2.90 8.60 -0.43
C ALA A 79 -4.01 8.05 0.49
N PHE A 80 -3.75 7.89 1.79
CA PHE A 80 -4.77 7.47 2.75
C PHE A 80 -5.86 8.53 2.93
N ASP A 81 -5.52 9.81 2.99
CA ASP A 81 -6.49 10.90 3.08
C ASP A 81 -7.36 11.03 1.83
N ALA A 82 -6.85 10.65 0.65
CA ALA A 82 -7.59 10.58 -0.60
C ALA A 82 -8.58 9.40 -0.64
N GLY A 83 -8.38 8.36 0.19
CA GLY A 83 -9.27 7.22 0.30
C GLY A 83 -8.64 5.85 0.09
N ALA A 84 -7.31 5.75 -0.03
CA ALA A 84 -6.65 4.45 0.10
C ALA A 84 -6.93 3.91 1.51
N ASN A 85 -7.28 2.63 1.60
CA ASN A 85 -7.83 2.06 2.83
C ASN A 85 -7.07 0.83 3.32
N HIS A 86 -5.93 0.51 2.69
CA HIS A 86 -5.21 -0.71 3.00
C HIS A 86 -3.70 -0.54 2.84
N ALA A 87 -2.92 -1.33 3.61
CA ALA A 87 -1.47 -1.46 3.46
C ALA A 87 -1.09 -2.94 3.43
N VAL A 88 -0.45 -3.38 2.36
CA VAL A 88 -0.09 -4.79 2.13
C VAL A 88 1.20 -5.12 2.87
N HIS A 89 1.28 -6.30 3.49
CA HIS A 89 2.47 -6.87 4.17
C HIS A 89 3.33 -5.82 4.89
N LEU A 90 2.73 -5.12 5.85
CA LEU A 90 3.32 -4.02 6.61
C LEU A 90 4.78 -4.28 6.99
N PHE A 91 5.66 -3.28 6.85
CA PHE A 91 7.12 -3.29 6.94
C PHE A 91 7.86 -3.88 5.72
N ASN A 92 7.28 -4.85 5.00
CA ASN A 92 7.95 -5.48 3.87
C ASN A 92 7.79 -4.64 2.61
N ALA A 93 8.86 -4.53 1.83
CA ALA A 93 8.92 -3.68 0.64
C ALA A 93 8.44 -2.24 0.89
N MET A 94 8.77 -1.70 2.06
CA MET A 94 8.50 -0.34 2.52
C MET A 94 9.78 0.30 3.05
N PRO A 95 9.84 1.65 3.24
CA PRO A 95 10.88 2.30 4.03
C PRO A 95 10.90 1.80 5.47
N ALA A 96 12.06 1.88 6.11
CA ALA A 96 12.19 1.53 7.51
C ALA A 96 11.35 2.50 8.40
N PHE A 97 10.66 1.94 9.40
CA PHE A 97 9.97 2.73 10.42
C PHE A 97 10.96 3.30 11.41
N THR A 98 11.25 4.60 11.33
CA THR A 98 12.19 5.27 12.21
C THR A 98 11.54 6.44 12.94
N HIS A 99 12.22 6.96 13.98
CA HIS A 99 11.67 8.04 14.81
C HIS A 99 11.62 9.42 14.14
N ARG A 100 12.29 9.61 13.00
CA ARG A 100 12.26 10.85 12.20
C ARG A 100 11.61 10.68 10.85
N GLU A 101 11.63 9.46 10.33
CA GLU A 101 11.05 9.08 9.04
C GLU A 101 10.14 7.87 9.28
N PRO A 102 8.89 8.10 9.71
CA PRO A 102 7.99 7.01 10.08
C PRO A 102 7.39 6.28 8.85
N GLY A 103 7.51 6.86 7.66
CA GLY A 103 7.10 6.24 6.40
C GLY A 103 5.66 5.75 6.38
N VAL A 104 5.42 4.72 5.59
CA VAL A 104 4.08 4.10 5.45
C VAL A 104 3.54 3.59 6.78
N VAL A 105 4.39 2.97 7.60
CA VAL A 105 3.96 2.39 8.90
C VAL A 105 3.40 3.46 9.82
N GLY A 106 4.07 4.62 9.91
CA GLY A 106 3.57 5.76 10.68
C GLY A 106 2.26 6.31 10.11
N ALA A 107 2.16 6.44 8.80
CA ALA A 107 0.95 6.92 8.15
C ALA A 107 -0.26 5.98 8.38
N VAL A 108 -0.05 4.66 8.38
CA VAL A 108 -1.09 3.67 8.75
C VAL A 108 -1.51 3.85 10.21
N SER A 109 -0.54 4.05 11.13
CA SER A 109 -0.84 4.29 12.55
C SER A 109 -1.76 5.49 12.75
N ASP A 110 -1.53 6.57 12.00
CA ASP A 110 -2.25 7.84 12.11
C ASP A 110 -3.54 7.89 11.26
N SER A 111 -3.86 6.82 10.53
CA SER A 111 -5.03 6.72 9.65
C SER A 111 -5.98 5.63 10.13
N ALA A 112 -6.93 5.99 11.00
CA ALA A 112 -7.78 5.04 11.72
C ALA A 112 -8.67 4.15 10.82
N HIS A 113 -8.93 4.56 9.58
CA HIS A 113 -9.73 3.80 8.60
C HIS A 113 -8.91 2.78 7.80
N VAL A 114 -7.58 2.81 7.92
CA VAL A 114 -6.68 1.96 7.12
C VAL A 114 -6.49 0.62 7.80
N MET A 115 -6.74 -0.45 7.07
CA MET A 115 -6.42 -1.82 7.45
C MET A 115 -4.99 -2.15 7.03
N ALA A 116 -4.32 -3.04 7.74
CA ALA A 116 -2.97 -3.47 7.37
C ALA A 116 -2.82 -5.00 7.42
N GLU A 117 -2.14 -5.55 6.43
CA GLU A 117 -1.72 -6.94 6.43
C GLU A 117 -0.35 -7.09 7.07
N ILE A 118 -0.11 -8.21 7.72
CA ILE A 118 1.19 -8.54 8.31
C ILE A 118 1.52 -10.02 8.12
N ILE A 119 2.76 -10.33 7.71
CA ILE A 119 3.22 -11.70 7.53
C ILE A 119 3.78 -12.21 8.87
N CYS A 120 3.07 -13.14 9.52
CA CYS A 120 3.39 -13.63 10.86
C CYS A 120 4.16 -14.97 10.87
N ASP A 121 4.95 -15.25 9.85
CA ASP A 121 5.67 -16.53 9.70
C ASP A 121 6.95 -16.65 10.54
N GLY A 122 7.36 -15.58 11.21
CA GLY A 122 8.59 -15.51 12.01
C GLY A 122 9.88 -15.39 11.18
N VAL A 123 9.76 -15.28 9.86
CA VAL A 123 10.87 -15.10 8.90
C VAL A 123 10.89 -13.66 8.37
N HIS A 124 9.76 -13.18 7.83
CA HIS A 124 9.65 -11.84 7.25
C HIS A 124 9.69 -10.74 8.32
N ILE A 125 9.13 -11.00 9.49
CA ILE A 125 9.03 -10.03 10.58
C ILE A 125 9.38 -10.69 11.90
N HIS A 126 10.24 -10.04 12.68
CA HIS A 126 10.56 -10.49 14.03
C HIS A 126 9.30 -10.49 14.93
N PRO A 127 9.06 -11.50 15.75
CA PRO A 127 7.85 -11.60 16.58
C PRO A 127 7.57 -10.39 17.49
N SER A 128 8.63 -9.67 17.93
CA SER A 128 8.45 -8.44 18.72
C SER A 128 7.83 -7.31 17.89
N MET A 129 8.14 -7.23 16.59
CA MET A 129 7.59 -6.23 15.68
C MET A 129 6.14 -6.56 15.33
N VAL A 130 5.79 -7.84 15.20
CA VAL A 130 4.39 -8.27 15.07
C VAL A 130 3.58 -7.77 16.28
N ARG A 131 4.07 -8.03 17.49
CA ARG A 131 3.39 -7.53 18.71
C ARG A 131 3.31 -6.01 18.79
N ALA A 132 4.35 -5.30 18.31
CA ALA A 132 4.35 -3.83 18.26
C ALA A 132 3.30 -3.32 17.28
N ALA A 133 3.19 -3.92 16.08
CA ALA A 133 2.19 -3.57 15.08
C ALA A 133 0.76 -3.71 15.64
N PHE A 134 0.44 -4.85 16.25
CA PHE A 134 -0.87 -5.05 16.88
C PHE A 134 -1.16 -4.05 18.02
N LYS A 135 -0.13 -3.62 18.77
CA LYS A 135 -0.31 -2.60 19.82
C LYS A 135 -0.54 -1.20 19.23
N MET A 136 0.09 -0.88 18.11
CA MET A 136 -0.07 0.42 17.43
C MET A 136 -1.40 0.52 16.69
N MET A 137 -1.77 -0.53 15.97
CA MET A 137 -2.93 -0.50 15.05
C MET A 137 -4.21 -1.02 15.70
N GLY A 138 -4.11 -1.86 16.73
CA GLY A 138 -5.23 -2.65 17.26
C GLY A 138 -5.51 -3.90 16.42
N ALA A 139 -6.12 -4.90 17.02
CA ALA A 139 -6.44 -6.17 16.34
C ALA A 139 -7.52 -6.01 15.25
N ASP A 140 -8.35 -4.99 15.38
CA ASP A 140 -9.46 -4.75 14.45
C ASP A 140 -8.99 -4.20 13.08
N ARG A 141 -7.73 -3.75 13.01
CA ARG A 141 -7.16 -3.19 11.78
C ARG A 141 -6.00 -4.03 11.20
N MET A 142 -5.74 -5.23 11.77
CA MET A 142 -4.64 -6.11 11.37
C MET A 142 -5.17 -7.42 10.81
#